data_743f93c4d1adc451deb4727b414bc368
#
_entry.id   743f93c4d1adc451deb4727b414bc368
#
_cell.length_a   1.000
_cell.length_b   1.000
_cell.length_c   1.000
_cell.angle_alpha   90.00
_cell.angle_beta   90.00
_cell.angle_gamma   90.00
#
_symmetry.space_group_name_H-M   'P 1'
#
loop_
_entity.id
_entity.type
_entity.pdbx_description
1 polymer ?
#
loop_
_entity_poly.entity_id
_entity_poly.type
_entity_poly.pdbx_seq_one_letter_code
_entity_poly.pdbx_strand_id
1 'polypeptide(L)'
;MAGGKSLAQAEKSLNEQIEKVLKDGVTEAELDKAKNRFLTGKLMERETNNGKANALGEAVVMYHDPDHINTDLAKYQAVTAKQVKEVLNKYLTGKKRVLIEYLPEENKETAKPQEPDKQSPDETP
;
A
#
# COMPACT_ATOMS: atom_id res chain seq x y z
N MET A 1 2.93 -7.12 -10.28
CA MET A 1 1.85 -8.09 -10.03
C MET A 1 2.43 -9.48 -9.92
N ALA A 2 1.88 -10.34 -9.06
CA ALA A 2 2.23 -11.76 -9.11
C ALA A 2 1.86 -12.31 -10.49
N GLY A 3 2.79 -13.06 -11.13
CA GLY A 3 2.62 -13.51 -12.50
C GLY A 3 1.31 -14.25 -12.75
N GLY A 4 0.61 -13.94 -13.83
CA GLY A 4 -0.58 -14.64 -14.29
C GLY A 4 -1.93 -14.12 -13.74
N LYS A 5 -1.98 -13.04 -12.99
CA LYS A 5 -3.24 -12.42 -12.53
C LYS A 5 -3.61 -11.21 -13.39
N SER A 6 -4.86 -11.10 -13.83
CA SER A 6 -5.35 -9.93 -14.55
C SER A 6 -5.71 -8.78 -13.58
N LEU A 7 -5.72 -7.54 -14.07
CA LEU A 7 -6.17 -6.38 -13.30
C LEU A 7 -7.59 -6.54 -12.77
N ALA A 8 -8.50 -7.06 -13.60
CA ALA A 8 -9.88 -7.33 -13.20
C ALA A 8 -9.97 -8.33 -12.03
N GLN A 9 -9.11 -9.36 -12.01
CA GLN A 9 -9.05 -10.30 -10.87
C GLN A 9 -8.52 -9.64 -9.61
N ALA A 10 -7.51 -8.75 -9.73
CA ALA A 10 -6.97 -8.01 -8.61
C ALA A 10 -8.01 -7.04 -8.04
N GLU A 11 -8.71 -6.30 -8.90
CA GLU A 11 -9.79 -5.39 -8.51
C GLU A 11 -10.93 -6.15 -7.80
N LYS A 12 -11.38 -7.27 -8.38
CA LYS A 12 -12.40 -8.11 -7.77
C LYS A 12 -12.01 -8.57 -6.38
N SER A 13 -10.80 -9.12 -6.23
CA SER A 13 -10.29 -9.56 -4.91
C SER A 13 -10.22 -8.42 -3.89
N LEU A 14 -9.78 -7.22 -4.30
CA LEU A 14 -9.75 -6.06 -3.43
C LEU A 14 -11.16 -5.66 -2.96
N ASN A 15 -12.11 -5.61 -3.90
CA ASN A 15 -13.50 -5.27 -3.59
C ASN A 15 -14.13 -6.27 -2.61
N GLU A 16 -13.92 -7.57 -2.83
CA GLU A 16 -14.41 -8.62 -1.93
C GLU A 16 -13.86 -8.47 -0.52
N GLN A 17 -12.59 -8.09 -0.35
CA GLN A 17 -12.01 -7.83 0.98
C GLN A 17 -12.59 -6.56 1.63
N ILE A 18 -12.80 -5.50 0.86
CA ILE A 18 -13.44 -4.28 1.36
C ILE A 18 -14.87 -4.57 1.82
N GLU A 19 -15.67 -5.27 1.01
CA GLU A 19 -17.04 -5.64 1.34
C GLU A 19 -17.11 -6.54 2.59
N LYS A 20 -16.17 -7.48 2.72
CA LYS A 20 -16.07 -8.32 3.90
C LYS A 20 -15.84 -7.48 5.16
N VAL A 21 -14.89 -6.55 5.13
CA VAL A 21 -14.59 -5.70 6.30
C VAL A 21 -15.74 -4.73 6.58
N LEU A 22 -16.42 -4.21 5.57
CA LEU A 22 -17.63 -3.39 5.75
C LEU A 22 -18.76 -4.16 6.44
N LYS A 23 -18.95 -5.42 6.05
CA LYS A 23 -20.00 -6.29 6.60
C LYS A 23 -19.66 -6.75 8.01
N ASP A 24 -18.51 -7.39 8.15
CA ASP A 24 -18.14 -8.12 9.37
C ASP A 24 -17.42 -7.22 10.41
N GLY A 25 -16.81 -6.12 9.95
CA GLY A 25 -15.91 -5.30 10.74
C GLY A 25 -14.53 -5.94 10.87
N VAL A 26 -13.75 -5.47 11.85
CA VAL A 26 -12.46 -6.04 12.25
C VAL A 26 -12.59 -6.67 13.63
N THR A 27 -11.94 -7.79 13.86
CA THR A 27 -11.85 -8.41 15.18
C THR A 27 -10.88 -7.63 16.08
N GLU A 28 -11.04 -7.74 17.40
CA GLU A 28 -10.09 -7.13 18.35
C GLU A 28 -8.66 -7.64 18.13
N ALA A 29 -8.47 -8.92 17.84
CA ALA A 29 -7.16 -9.49 17.56
C ALA A 29 -6.49 -8.90 16.29
N GLU A 30 -7.28 -8.65 15.24
CA GLU A 30 -6.78 -7.97 14.01
C GLU A 30 -6.45 -6.51 14.29
N LEU A 31 -7.29 -5.83 15.07
CA LEU A 31 -7.04 -4.45 15.47
C LEU A 31 -5.79 -4.33 16.33
N ASP A 32 -5.61 -5.19 17.32
CA ASP A 32 -4.42 -5.20 18.18
C ASP A 32 -3.14 -5.49 17.37
N LYS A 33 -3.21 -6.44 16.45
CA LYS A 33 -2.09 -6.70 15.53
C LYS A 33 -1.75 -5.48 14.68
N ALA A 34 -2.75 -4.78 14.16
CA ALA A 34 -2.56 -3.57 13.37
C ALA A 34 -1.96 -2.44 14.20
N LYS A 35 -2.47 -2.21 15.43
CA LYS A 35 -1.94 -1.24 16.38
C LYS A 35 -0.48 -1.53 16.72
N ASN A 36 -0.16 -2.76 17.09
CA ASN A 36 1.20 -3.15 17.46
C ASN A 36 2.18 -2.92 16.30
N ARG A 37 1.78 -3.28 15.09
CA ARG A 37 2.61 -3.04 13.89
C ARG A 37 2.84 -1.56 13.65
N PHE A 38 1.78 -0.75 13.73
CA PHE A 38 1.85 0.70 13.53
C PHE A 38 2.72 1.38 14.59
N LEU A 39 2.49 1.08 15.87
CA LEU A 39 3.24 1.66 16.98
C LEU A 39 4.72 1.27 16.93
N THR A 40 5.04 0.00 16.64
CA THR A 40 6.42 -0.45 16.44
C THR A 40 7.09 0.33 15.32
N GLY A 41 6.42 0.52 14.17
CA GLY A 41 6.93 1.32 13.07
C GLY A 41 7.24 2.76 13.49
N LYS A 42 6.30 3.42 14.17
CA LYS A 42 6.49 4.79 14.66
C LYS A 42 7.62 4.92 15.68
N LEU A 43 7.79 3.95 16.56
CA LEU A 43 8.90 3.94 17.51
C LEU A 43 10.24 3.77 16.81
N MET A 44 10.34 2.83 15.84
CA MET A 44 11.55 2.61 15.06
C MET A 44 11.93 3.83 14.21
N GLU A 45 10.97 4.53 13.62
CA GLU A 45 11.21 5.79 12.90
C GLU A 45 11.87 6.84 13.81
N ARG A 46 11.55 6.85 15.11
CA ARG A 46 12.05 7.81 16.11
C ARG A 46 13.35 7.37 16.80
N GLU A 47 13.94 6.24 16.43
CA GLU A 47 15.22 5.80 17.03
C GLU A 47 16.40 6.66 16.57
N THR A 48 16.37 7.14 15.32
CA THR A 48 17.45 7.97 14.75
C THR A 48 17.26 9.46 15.07
N ASN A 49 18.35 10.21 15.08
CA ASN A 49 18.29 11.67 15.25
C ASN A 49 17.48 12.35 14.15
N ASN A 50 17.63 11.90 12.90
CA ASN A 50 16.85 12.39 11.78
C ASN A 50 15.35 12.09 11.94
N GLY A 51 14.99 10.89 12.36
CA GLY A 51 13.61 10.51 12.63
C GLY A 51 12.97 11.34 13.75
N LYS A 52 13.71 11.59 14.84
CA LYS A 52 13.25 12.49 15.92
C LYS A 52 13.04 13.92 15.43
N ALA A 53 13.98 14.45 14.64
CA ALA A 53 13.88 15.80 14.10
C ALA A 53 12.69 15.94 13.14
N ASN A 54 12.46 14.95 12.27
CA ASN A 54 11.31 14.93 11.37
C ASN A 54 9.98 14.85 12.14
N ALA A 55 9.87 13.95 13.12
CA ALA A 55 8.67 13.82 13.94
C ALA A 55 8.35 15.10 14.74
N LEU A 56 9.37 15.76 15.28
CA LEU A 56 9.20 17.03 15.97
C LEU A 56 8.80 18.15 14.99
N GLY A 57 9.45 18.21 13.82
CA GLY A 57 9.10 19.16 12.76
C GLY A 57 7.64 18.99 12.31
N GLU A 58 7.20 17.76 12.09
CA GLU A 58 5.80 17.44 11.77
C GLU A 58 4.84 17.90 12.88
N ALA A 59 5.18 17.61 14.15
CA ALA A 59 4.39 18.00 15.30
C ALA A 59 4.19 19.53 15.37
N VAL A 60 5.24 20.30 15.13
CA VAL A 60 5.17 21.77 15.15
C VAL A 60 4.42 22.31 13.94
N VAL A 61 4.72 21.83 12.72
CA VAL A 61 4.19 22.41 11.48
C VAL A 61 2.73 22.01 11.25
N MET A 62 2.39 20.74 11.46
CA MET A 62 1.06 20.21 11.14
C MET A 62 0.07 20.35 12.31
N TYR A 63 0.55 20.22 13.54
CA TYR A 63 -0.32 20.22 14.74
C TYR A 63 -0.16 21.46 15.60
N HIS A 64 0.83 22.34 15.31
CA HIS A 64 1.17 23.52 16.13
C HIS A 64 1.41 23.19 17.61
N ASP A 65 1.84 21.96 17.87
CA ASP A 65 2.04 21.42 19.21
C ASP A 65 3.27 20.50 19.22
N PRO A 66 4.42 20.96 19.75
CA PRO A 66 5.62 20.14 19.83
C PRO A 66 5.45 18.91 20.74
N ASP A 67 4.53 18.94 21.72
CA ASP A 67 4.26 17.81 22.61
C ASP A 67 3.41 16.71 21.96
N HIS A 68 2.88 16.97 20.77
CA HIS A 68 2.14 15.99 19.98
C HIS A 68 2.93 14.68 19.79
N ILE A 69 4.26 14.76 19.64
CA ILE A 69 5.16 13.61 19.52
C ILE A 69 5.09 12.65 20.73
N ASN A 70 4.74 13.14 21.90
CA ASN A 70 4.63 12.34 23.13
C ASN A 70 3.22 11.77 23.33
N THR A 71 2.20 12.37 22.72
CA THR A 71 0.80 12.07 22.97
C THR A 71 0.11 11.30 21.84
N ASP A 72 0.66 11.33 20.62
CA ASP A 72 0.06 10.72 19.42
C ASP A 72 -0.11 9.20 19.55
N LEU A 73 0.88 8.50 20.12
CA LEU A 73 0.85 7.04 20.26
C LEU A 73 -0.31 6.57 21.13
N ALA A 74 -0.65 7.30 22.19
CA ALA A 74 -1.78 7.00 23.05
C ALA A 74 -3.12 7.12 22.30
N LYS A 75 -3.24 8.07 21.37
CA LYS A 75 -4.42 8.23 20.53
C LYS A 75 -4.63 7.02 19.60
N TYR A 76 -3.56 6.49 19.03
CA TYR A 76 -3.62 5.28 18.21
C TYR A 76 -3.98 4.03 19.02
N GLN A 77 -3.45 3.91 20.24
CA GLN A 77 -3.80 2.82 21.14
C GLN A 77 -5.28 2.84 21.54
N ALA A 78 -5.87 4.01 21.69
CA ALA A 78 -7.26 4.19 22.10
C ALA A 78 -8.30 3.87 21.00
N VAL A 79 -7.87 3.65 19.75
CA VAL A 79 -8.79 3.31 18.64
C VAL A 79 -9.52 2.00 18.92
N THR A 80 -10.83 1.96 18.66
CA THR A 80 -11.69 0.79 18.86
C THR A 80 -12.18 0.21 17.54
N ALA A 81 -12.53 -1.09 17.53
CA ALA A 81 -13.11 -1.75 16.34
C ALA A 81 -14.40 -1.06 15.88
N LYS A 82 -15.18 -0.52 16.80
CA LYS A 82 -16.39 0.27 16.50
C LYS A 82 -16.05 1.52 15.70
N GLN A 83 -15.06 2.30 16.14
CA GLN A 83 -14.62 3.50 15.42
C GLN A 83 -14.09 3.17 14.02
N VAL A 84 -13.33 2.08 13.88
CA VAL A 84 -12.87 1.60 12.55
C VAL A 84 -14.07 1.33 11.65
N LYS A 85 -15.09 0.61 12.12
CA LYS A 85 -16.31 0.32 11.36
C LYS A 85 -17.08 1.58 10.97
N GLU A 86 -17.20 2.55 11.87
CA GLU A 86 -17.85 3.85 11.60
C GLU A 86 -17.13 4.62 10.49
N VAL A 87 -15.80 4.69 10.54
CA VAL A 87 -14.98 5.36 9.52
C VAL A 87 -15.11 4.66 8.17
N LEU A 88 -15.02 3.33 8.13
CA LEU A 88 -15.21 2.55 6.90
C LEU A 88 -16.58 2.82 6.27
N ASN A 89 -17.65 2.78 7.05
CA ASN A 89 -18.99 3.09 6.55
C ASN A 89 -19.08 4.53 6.03
N LYS A 90 -18.50 5.50 6.74
CA LYS A 90 -18.54 6.91 6.35
C LYS A 90 -17.83 7.17 5.01
N TYR A 91 -16.70 6.52 4.75
CA TYR A 91 -15.83 6.85 3.63
C TYR A 91 -15.91 5.86 2.46
N LEU A 92 -16.36 4.63 2.68
CA LEU A 92 -16.38 3.62 1.62
C LEU A 92 -17.79 3.23 1.17
N THR A 93 -18.81 3.31 2.06
CA THR A 93 -20.16 2.91 1.68
C THR A 93 -20.82 3.97 0.80
N GLY A 94 -21.28 3.55 -0.40
CA GLY A 94 -22.01 4.41 -1.33
C GLY A 94 -21.21 5.60 -1.89
N LYS A 95 -19.88 5.60 -1.76
CA LYS A 95 -19.04 6.67 -2.28
C LYS A 95 -18.54 6.35 -3.69
N LYS A 96 -18.39 7.41 -4.49
CA LYS A 96 -17.70 7.32 -5.79
C LYS A 96 -16.22 7.07 -5.56
N ARG A 97 -15.62 6.21 -6.37
CA ARG A 97 -14.18 5.92 -6.33
C ARG A 97 -13.55 6.25 -7.68
N VAL A 98 -12.27 6.51 -7.65
CA VAL A 98 -11.42 6.60 -8.84
C VAL A 98 -10.57 5.35 -8.90
N LEU A 99 -10.58 4.67 -10.04
CA LEU A 99 -9.70 3.54 -10.32
C LEU A 99 -8.61 4.01 -11.28
N ILE A 100 -7.35 3.82 -10.91
CA ILE A 100 -6.20 4.11 -11.76
C ILE A 100 -5.49 2.80 -12.04
N GLU A 101 -5.41 2.41 -13.32
CA GLU A 101 -4.73 1.21 -13.76
C GLU A 101 -3.33 1.56 -14.22
N TYR A 102 -2.32 0.97 -13.58
CA TYR A 102 -0.92 1.08 -13.97
C TYR A 102 -0.51 -0.19 -14.71
N LEU A 103 -0.29 -0.08 -16.02
CA LEU A 103 0.19 -1.17 -16.87
C LEU A 103 1.67 -0.99 -17.17
N PRO A 104 2.47 -2.06 -17.19
CA PRO A 104 3.82 -1.97 -17.73
C PRO A 104 3.72 -1.63 -19.21
N GLU A 105 4.59 -0.75 -19.69
CA GLU A 105 4.75 -0.49 -21.13
C GLU A 105 5.23 -1.78 -21.80
N GLU A 106 4.51 -2.25 -22.83
CA GLU A 106 4.94 -3.40 -23.60
C GLU A 106 6.27 -3.06 -24.29
N ASN A 107 7.34 -3.75 -23.89
CA ASN A 107 8.65 -3.62 -24.52
C ASN A 107 8.53 -4.05 -26.00
N LYS A 108 8.42 -3.09 -26.89
CA LYS A 108 8.44 -3.31 -28.35
C LYS A 108 9.81 -3.81 -28.86
N GLU A 109 10.79 -3.96 -27.99
CA GLU A 109 12.17 -4.36 -28.36
C GLU A 109 12.37 -5.88 -28.56
N THR A 110 11.43 -6.73 -28.19
CA THR A 110 11.60 -8.19 -28.37
C THR A 110 11.02 -8.75 -29.66
N ALA A 111 10.51 -7.90 -30.55
CA ALA A 111 10.02 -8.30 -31.86
C ALA A 111 10.98 -7.87 -32.99
N LYS A 112 12.29 -8.08 -32.85
CA LYS A 112 13.18 -8.12 -34.03
C LYS A 112 13.01 -9.48 -34.69
N PRO A 113 12.58 -9.52 -35.97
CA PRO A 113 12.63 -10.76 -36.72
C PRO A 113 14.07 -11.25 -36.78
N GLN A 114 14.33 -12.49 -36.40
CA GLN A 114 15.59 -13.15 -36.69
C GLN A 114 15.74 -13.20 -38.19
N GLU A 115 16.70 -12.47 -38.74
CA GLU A 115 17.12 -12.63 -40.13
C GLU A 115 17.60 -14.09 -40.32
N PRO A 116 17.17 -14.77 -41.39
CA PRO A 116 17.64 -16.12 -41.68
C PRO A 116 19.13 -16.10 -41.96
N ASP A 117 19.83 -16.97 -41.26
CA ASP A 117 21.27 -17.24 -41.40
C ASP A 117 21.63 -17.47 -42.86
N LYS A 118 22.38 -16.53 -43.46
CA LYS A 118 22.94 -16.70 -44.78
C LYS A 118 24.08 -17.70 -44.68
N GLN A 119 23.77 -18.95 -45.07
CA GLN A 119 24.79 -19.95 -45.35
C GLN A 119 25.78 -19.43 -46.39
N SER A 120 27.05 -19.36 -46.01
CA SER A 120 28.17 -19.11 -46.90
C SER A 120 28.28 -20.23 -47.91
N PRO A 121 28.52 -19.94 -49.21
CA PRO A 121 28.83 -20.99 -50.18
C PRO A 121 30.21 -21.58 -49.87
N ASP A 122 30.21 -22.91 -49.81
CA ASP A 122 31.37 -23.77 -49.72
C ASP A 122 32.31 -23.54 -50.93
N GLU A 123 33.51 -23.05 -50.67
CA GLU A 123 34.60 -23.09 -51.61
C GLU A 123 35.36 -24.40 -51.43
N THR A 124 35.23 -25.27 -52.42
CA THR A 124 36.14 -26.43 -52.55
C THR A 124 36.93 -26.33 -53.84
N PRO A 125 38.21 -26.75 -53.88
CA PRO A 125 39.25 -26.44 -54.87
C PRO A 125 39.13 -27.18 -56.18
#